data_c73d6bb30db1cd7677ae460419bf1ea5
#
_entry.id   c73d6bb30db1cd7677ae460419bf1ea5
#
_cell.length_a   1.000
_cell.length_b   1.000
_cell.length_c   1.000
_cell.angle_alpha   90.00
_cell.angle_beta   90.00
_cell.angle_gamma   90.00
#
_symmetry.space_group_name_H-M   'P 1'
#
loop_
_entity.id
_entity.type
_entity.pdbx_description
1 polymer ?
#
loop_
_entity_poly.entity_id
_entity_poly.type
_entity_poly.pdbx_seq_one_letter_code
_entity_poly.pdbx_strand_id
1 'polypeptide(L)'
;TVCLKKMSQVGVTAAKRQKMFSQFSAELSIMVRLRSPRVVQVLGVVTTDPTYLGLVVEYLPGGSLRGALDADSEIGAEQQRIWCADVAHGMAYLYKSRIEHRDLKSLNVLLTHDSRCKVTDFGLSKCDDLSTAATATVAGGGLAGTPAFMAPELLEDNTFSEKSDVFSYAMVLFEIWSRDVPW
;
A
#
# COMPACT_ATOMS: atom_id res chain seq x y z
N THR A 1 13.52 2.06 16.12
CA THR A 1 13.67 1.31 14.85
C THR A 1 12.74 1.92 13.82
N VAL A 2 13.22 2.08 12.58
CA VAL A 2 12.46 2.57 11.42
C VAL A 2 12.66 1.63 10.25
N CYS A 3 11.75 1.67 9.28
CA CYS A 3 11.89 0.99 8.00
C CYS A 3 12.24 2.03 6.93
N LEU A 4 13.24 1.70 6.08
CA LEU A 4 13.61 2.51 4.92
C LEU A 4 13.17 1.79 3.64
N LYS A 5 12.15 2.30 2.99
CA LYS A 5 11.71 1.84 1.67
C LYS A 5 12.49 2.58 0.60
N LYS A 6 13.32 1.85 -0.15
CA LYS A 6 14.16 2.42 -1.21
C LYS A 6 13.48 2.27 -2.57
N MET A 7 13.42 3.37 -3.31
CA MET A 7 12.95 3.41 -4.70
C MET A 7 14.16 3.71 -5.58
N SER A 8 14.62 2.69 -6.34
CA SER A 8 15.82 2.79 -7.17
C SER A 8 15.67 3.84 -8.26
N GLN A 9 16.72 4.62 -8.49
CA GLN A 9 16.84 5.60 -9.58
C GLN A 9 17.94 5.24 -10.59
N VAL A 10 18.45 4.04 -10.51
CA VAL A 10 19.50 3.55 -11.41
C VAL A 10 18.93 3.44 -12.83
N GLY A 11 19.64 4.03 -13.81
CA GLY A 11 19.20 4.04 -15.21
C GLY A 11 18.14 5.09 -15.57
N VAL A 12 17.72 5.93 -14.61
CA VAL A 12 16.74 6.99 -14.86
C VAL A 12 17.44 8.26 -15.36
N THR A 13 16.94 8.87 -16.47
CA THR A 13 17.48 10.12 -16.98
C THR A 13 17.27 11.29 -16.00
N ALA A 14 18.10 12.33 -16.06
CA ALA A 14 18.01 13.47 -15.16
C ALA A 14 16.63 14.17 -15.23
N ALA A 15 16.07 14.32 -16.43
CA ALA A 15 14.74 14.92 -16.63
C ALA A 15 13.63 14.05 -15.98
N LYS A 16 13.67 12.75 -16.18
CA LYS A 16 12.70 11.80 -15.56
C LYS A 16 12.86 11.80 -14.03
N ARG A 17 14.07 11.83 -13.51
CA ARG A 17 14.37 11.93 -12.07
C ARG A 17 13.77 13.21 -11.47
N GLN A 18 13.94 14.34 -12.10
CA GLN A 18 13.40 15.62 -11.63
C GLN A 18 11.86 15.59 -11.57
N LYS A 19 11.20 15.03 -12.60
CA LYS A 19 9.75 14.85 -12.64
C LYS A 19 9.26 13.92 -11.52
N MET A 20 9.91 12.76 -11.35
CA MET A 20 9.62 11.82 -10.27
C MET A 20 9.78 12.47 -8.89
N PHE A 21 10.85 13.24 -8.68
CA PHE A 21 11.09 13.93 -7.42
C PHE A 21 10.02 14.97 -7.11
N SER A 22 9.58 15.75 -8.09
CA SER A 22 8.55 16.77 -7.88
C SER A 22 7.19 16.14 -7.55
N GLN A 23 6.80 15.07 -8.24
CA GLN A 23 5.57 14.33 -7.97
C GLN A 23 5.61 13.68 -6.58
N PHE A 24 6.70 12.97 -6.27
CA PHE A 24 6.94 12.34 -4.97
C PHE A 24 6.90 13.35 -3.81
N SER A 25 7.52 14.53 -3.98
CA SER A 25 7.54 15.56 -2.94
C SER A 25 6.15 16.15 -2.65
N ALA A 26 5.32 16.30 -3.67
CA ALA A 26 3.95 16.78 -3.49
C ALA A 26 3.10 15.77 -2.69
N GLU A 27 3.16 14.49 -3.02
CA GLU A 27 2.44 13.43 -2.30
C GLU A 27 2.96 13.24 -0.87
N LEU A 28 4.28 13.26 -0.69
CA LEU A 28 4.90 13.18 0.63
C LEU A 28 4.45 14.28 1.57
N SER A 29 4.28 15.50 1.07
CA SER A 29 3.84 16.62 1.90
C SER A 29 2.48 16.35 2.57
N ILE A 30 1.65 15.53 1.95
CA ILE A 30 0.38 15.05 2.49
C ILE A 30 0.62 13.88 3.45
N MET A 31 1.35 12.85 3.00
CA MET A 31 1.59 11.62 3.77
C MET A 31 2.26 11.87 5.13
N VAL A 32 3.24 12.79 5.18
CA VAL A 32 3.94 13.14 6.43
C VAL A 32 3.01 13.75 7.48
N ARG A 33 1.89 14.35 7.06
CA ARG A 33 0.90 14.96 7.97
C ARG A 33 -0.15 13.98 8.48
N LEU A 34 -0.26 12.81 7.87
CA LEU A 34 -1.25 11.82 8.29
C LEU A 34 -0.92 11.28 9.69
N ARG A 35 -1.92 11.21 10.53
CA ARG A 35 -1.83 10.66 11.87
C ARG A 35 -3.05 9.79 12.13
N SER A 36 -2.87 8.49 12.06
CA SER A 36 -3.92 7.51 12.36
C SER A 36 -3.30 6.27 12.99
N PRO A 37 -3.92 5.68 14.00
CA PRO A 37 -3.46 4.41 14.56
C PRO A 37 -3.60 3.23 13.59
N ARG A 38 -4.29 3.42 12.44
CA ARG A 38 -4.57 2.38 11.44
C ARG A 38 -3.93 2.64 10.07
N VAL A 39 -3.04 3.62 9.99
CA VAL A 39 -2.26 3.93 8.80
C VAL A 39 -0.79 4.02 9.21
N VAL A 40 0.09 3.42 8.39
CA VAL A 40 1.54 3.47 8.64
C VAL A 40 2.02 4.92 8.57
N GLN A 41 2.73 5.33 9.62
CA GLN A 41 3.23 6.69 9.72
C GLN A 41 4.48 6.89 8.87
N VAL A 42 4.44 7.87 7.99
CA VAL A 42 5.62 8.38 7.30
C VAL A 42 6.36 9.33 8.24
N LEU A 43 7.63 9.07 8.47
CA LEU A 43 8.50 9.82 9.38
C LEU A 43 9.38 10.82 8.65
N GLY A 44 9.69 10.54 7.37
CA GLY A 44 10.54 11.42 6.56
C GLY A 44 11.00 10.77 5.27
N VAL A 45 11.94 11.44 4.61
CA VAL A 45 12.51 10.98 3.34
C VAL A 45 14.01 11.14 3.31
N VAL A 46 14.66 10.29 2.52
CA VAL A 46 16.08 10.40 2.17
C VAL A 46 16.14 10.79 0.69
N THR A 47 16.68 11.97 0.43
CA THR A 47 16.81 12.55 -0.92
C THR A 47 18.26 12.85 -1.27
N THR A 48 19.18 12.62 -0.35
CA THR A 48 20.61 12.94 -0.49
C THR A 48 21.39 11.90 -1.28
N ASP A 49 20.83 10.68 -1.44
CA ASP A 49 21.47 9.62 -2.21
C ASP A 49 21.04 9.70 -3.68
N PRO A 50 21.98 9.82 -4.64
CA PRO A 50 21.62 9.94 -6.06
C PRO A 50 21.11 8.63 -6.68
N THR A 51 21.26 7.51 -5.98
CA THR A 51 20.89 6.17 -6.50
C THR A 51 19.48 5.75 -6.15
N TYR A 52 18.87 6.35 -5.14
CA TYR A 52 17.51 6.07 -4.72
C TYR A 52 16.84 7.25 -4.02
N LEU A 53 15.50 7.23 -4.04
CA LEU A 53 14.68 7.99 -3.10
C LEU A 53 14.29 7.06 -1.95
N GLY A 54 14.43 7.52 -0.71
CA GLY A 54 14.11 6.73 0.47
C GLY A 54 12.89 7.27 1.21
N LEU A 55 11.89 6.41 1.47
CA LEU A 55 10.78 6.71 2.36
C LEU A 55 11.07 6.10 3.72
N VAL A 56 11.13 6.93 4.76
CA VAL A 56 11.32 6.49 6.15
C VAL A 56 9.96 6.36 6.79
N VAL A 57 9.62 5.17 7.22
CA VAL A 57 8.33 4.87 7.88
C VAL A 57 8.55 4.19 9.24
N GLU A 58 7.53 4.19 10.07
CA GLU A 58 7.55 3.40 11.30
C GLU A 58 7.79 1.92 11.00
N TYR A 59 8.54 1.24 11.88
CA TYR A 59 8.77 -0.20 11.76
C TYR A 59 7.67 -0.98 12.47
N LEU A 60 7.08 -1.95 11.77
CA LEU A 60 6.02 -2.81 12.29
C LEU A 60 6.51 -4.26 12.35
N PRO A 61 6.72 -4.81 13.55
CA PRO A 61 7.39 -6.09 13.73
C PRO A 61 6.53 -7.31 13.39
N GLY A 62 5.21 -7.16 13.30
CA GLY A 62 4.29 -8.26 13.00
C GLY A 62 4.28 -8.71 11.53
N GLY A 63 5.04 -8.02 10.65
CA GLY A 63 5.07 -8.33 9.22
C GLY A 63 3.77 -7.96 8.50
N SER A 64 3.51 -8.59 7.34
CA SER A 64 2.29 -8.35 6.57
C SER A 64 1.13 -9.24 7.05
N LEU A 65 -0.10 -8.75 6.84
CA LEU A 65 -1.32 -9.54 7.08
C LEU A 65 -1.31 -10.83 6.24
N ARG A 66 -0.84 -10.77 4.97
CA ARG A 66 -0.70 -11.98 4.14
C ARG A 66 0.23 -13.01 4.81
N GLY A 67 1.38 -12.58 5.31
CA GLY A 67 2.29 -13.48 6.03
C GLY A 67 1.67 -14.11 7.26
N ALA A 68 0.81 -13.39 7.99
CA ALA A 68 0.07 -13.94 9.13
C ALA A 68 -1.03 -14.90 8.70
N LEU A 69 -1.69 -14.66 7.56
CA LEU A 69 -2.70 -15.57 7.00
C LEU A 69 -2.07 -16.86 6.44
N ASP A 70 -0.86 -16.79 5.91
CA ASP A 70 -0.10 -17.94 5.39
C ASP A 70 0.51 -18.81 6.50
N ALA A 71 0.68 -18.22 7.69
CA ALA A 71 1.27 -18.96 8.81
C ALA A 71 0.38 -20.13 9.24
N ASP A 72 1.01 -21.26 9.61
CA ASP A 72 0.31 -22.47 10.08
C ASP A 72 -0.18 -22.33 11.53
N SER A 73 -0.74 -21.16 11.86
CA SER A 73 -1.29 -20.84 13.18
C SER A 73 -2.80 -20.67 13.09
N GLU A 74 -3.52 -21.11 14.11
CA GLU A 74 -4.95 -20.88 14.21
C GLU A 74 -5.23 -19.40 14.49
N ILE A 75 -6.12 -18.80 13.69
CA ILE A 75 -6.56 -17.41 13.85
C ILE A 75 -8.01 -17.43 14.29
N GLY A 76 -8.25 -17.01 15.54
CA GLY A 76 -9.61 -16.95 16.06
C GLY A 76 -10.48 -15.90 15.38
N ALA A 77 -11.78 -16.17 15.28
CA ALA A 77 -12.76 -15.29 14.62
C ALA A 77 -12.77 -13.86 15.20
N GLU A 78 -12.44 -13.68 16.46
CA GLU A 78 -12.34 -12.35 17.08
C GLU A 78 -11.18 -11.57 16.49
N GLN A 79 -10.01 -12.20 16.31
CA GLN A 79 -8.86 -11.56 15.68
C GLN A 79 -9.14 -11.19 14.21
N GLN A 80 -9.83 -12.04 13.48
CA GLN A 80 -10.27 -11.75 12.11
C GLN A 80 -11.17 -10.52 12.06
N ARG A 81 -12.17 -10.42 12.98
CA ARG A 81 -13.04 -9.24 13.09
C ARG A 81 -12.26 -7.97 13.40
N ILE A 82 -11.28 -8.05 14.31
CA ILE A 82 -10.40 -6.92 14.64
C ILE A 82 -9.64 -6.46 13.40
N TRP A 83 -9.04 -7.36 12.64
CA TRP A 83 -8.32 -7.01 11.41
C TRP A 83 -9.22 -6.37 10.36
N CYS A 84 -10.42 -6.93 10.14
CA CYS A 84 -11.41 -6.33 9.24
C CYS A 84 -11.73 -4.87 9.64
N ALA A 85 -12.03 -4.64 10.92
CA ALA A 85 -12.35 -3.31 11.43
C ALA A 85 -11.15 -2.36 11.34
N ASP A 86 -9.95 -2.82 11.64
CA ASP A 86 -8.73 -2.01 11.56
C ASP A 86 -8.45 -1.52 10.14
N VAL A 87 -8.56 -2.42 9.14
CA VAL A 87 -8.37 -2.05 7.72
C VAL A 87 -9.45 -1.06 7.29
N ALA A 88 -10.73 -1.30 7.66
CA ALA A 88 -11.82 -0.36 7.37
C ALA A 88 -11.56 1.03 7.95
N HIS A 89 -11.10 1.12 9.20
CA HIS A 89 -10.77 2.39 9.84
C HIS A 89 -9.59 3.10 9.15
N GLY A 90 -8.57 2.34 8.73
CA GLY A 90 -7.44 2.87 7.96
C GLY A 90 -7.90 3.46 6.63
N MET A 91 -8.69 2.72 5.86
CA MET A 91 -9.24 3.15 4.58
C MET A 91 -10.19 4.34 4.71
N ALA A 92 -11.07 4.33 5.72
CA ALA A 92 -11.96 5.46 5.99
C ALA A 92 -11.18 6.74 6.35
N TYR A 93 -10.04 6.61 7.03
CA TYR A 93 -9.17 7.75 7.33
C TYR A 93 -8.50 8.30 6.06
N LEU A 94 -7.98 7.42 5.19
CA LEU A 94 -7.40 7.82 3.91
C LEU A 94 -8.44 8.53 3.02
N TYR A 95 -9.64 7.96 2.91
CA TYR A 95 -10.75 8.54 2.17
C TYR A 95 -11.11 9.95 2.65
N LYS A 96 -11.26 10.15 3.98
CA LYS A 96 -11.50 11.49 4.57
C LYS A 96 -10.37 12.47 4.29
N SER A 97 -9.15 11.95 4.11
CA SER A 97 -7.95 12.74 3.77
C SER A 97 -7.79 12.96 2.27
N ARG A 98 -8.78 12.53 1.44
CA ARG A 98 -8.75 12.62 -0.02
C ARG A 98 -7.59 11.84 -0.66
N ILE A 99 -7.24 10.71 -0.05
CA ILE A 99 -6.17 9.82 -0.52
C ILE A 99 -6.80 8.51 -0.96
N GLU A 100 -6.58 8.14 -2.22
CA GLU A 100 -6.88 6.84 -2.78
C GLU A 100 -5.71 5.91 -2.56
N HIS A 101 -6.00 4.65 -2.20
CA HIS A 101 -4.94 3.66 -1.98
C HIS A 101 -4.42 3.07 -3.29
N ARG A 102 -5.34 2.65 -4.18
CA ARG A 102 -5.12 2.09 -5.52
C ARG A 102 -4.44 0.72 -5.62
N ASP A 103 -3.85 0.19 -4.55
CA ASP A 103 -3.24 -1.15 -4.50
C ASP A 103 -3.45 -1.80 -3.11
N LEU A 104 -4.69 -1.72 -2.60
CA LEU A 104 -5.02 -2.36 -1.32
C LEU A 104 -5.07 -3.88 -1.49
N LYS A 105 -4.29 -4.58 -0.65
CA LYS A 105 -4.18 -6.04 -0.55
C LYS A 105 -3.59 -6.41 0.80
N SER A 106 -3.71 -7.66 1.23
CA SER A 106 -3.17 -8.12 2.51
C SER A 106 -1.65 -7.97 2.67
N LEU A 107 -0.90 -7.94 1.57
CA LEU A 107 0.53 -7.60 1.57
C LEU A 107 0.80 -6.15 1.97
N ASN A 108 -0.13 -5.23 1.68
CA ASN A 108 -0.06 -3.80 1.98
C ASN A 108 -0.80 -3.44 3.29
N VAL A 109 -1.06 -4.43 4.13
CA VAL A 109 -1.54 -4.27 5.50
C VAL A 109 -0.48 -4.88 6.42
N LEU A 110 0.07 -4.08 7.31
CA LEU A 110 1.11 -4.51 8.25
C LEU A 110 0.55 -4.66 9.65
N LEU A 111 1.16 -5.57 10.42
CA LEU A 111 0.76 -5.87 11.80
C LEU A 111 1.71 -5.21 12.80
N THR A 112 1.11 -4.59 13.80
CA THR A 112 1.81 -4.14 14.99
C THR A 112 2.21 -5.33 15.87
N HIS A 113 3.00 -5.08 16.89
CA HIS A 113 3.40 -6.09 17.88
C HIS A 113 2.19 -6.70 18.64
N ASP A 114 1.11 -5.95 18.81
CA ASP A 114 -0.15 -6.37 19.44
C ASP A 114 -1.20 -6.85 18.40
N SER A 115 -0.74 -7.32 17.26
CA SER A 115 -1.55 -7.89 16.18
C SER A 115 -2.68 -6.98 15.68
N ARG A 116 -2.48 -5.66 15.66
CA ARG A 116 -3.41 -4.69 15.05
C ARG A 116 -2.95 -4.32 13.64
N CYS A 117 -3.89 -4.05 12.75
CA CYS A 117 -3.58 -3.70 11.36
C CYS A 117 -3.27 -2.21 11.17
N LYS A 118 -2.31 -1.94 10.28
CA LYS A 118 -2.07 -0.62 9.70
C LYS A 118 -1.92 -0.73 8.19
N VAL A 119 -2.64 0.12 7.47
CA VAL A 119 -2.57 0.21 6.01
C VAL A 119 -1.29 0.95 5.61
N THR A 120 -0.59 0.43 4.59
CA THR A 120 0.66 1.00 4.06
C THR A 120 0.63 1.08 2.54
N ASP A 121 1.61 1.71 1.94
CA ASP A 121 1.80 1.80 0.47
C ASP A 121 0.67 2.51 -0.29
N PHE A 122 -0.05 3.41 0.36
CA PHE A 122 -1.10 4.23 -0.21
C PHE A 122 -0.52 5.45 -0.96
N GLY A 123 -1.21 5.89 -2.01
CA GLY A 123 -0.92 7.13 -2.74
C GLY A 123 0.32 7.11 -3.65
N LEU A 124 1.26 6.17 -3.50
CA LEU A 124 2.47 6.08 -4.33
C LEU A 124 2.18 5.59 -5.76
N SER A 125 1.04 4.97 -5.98
CA SER A 125 0.63 4.46 -7.30
C SER A 125 0.19 5.54 -8.29
N LYS A 126 0.02 6.79 -7.86
CA LYS A 126 -0.14 7.95 -8.78
C LYS A 126 1.14 8.31 -9.52
N CYS A 127 2.29 7.93 -9.00
CA CYS A 127 3.55 8.03 -9.70
C CYS A 127 3.77 6.74 -10.50
N ASP A 128 3.26 6.66 -11.72
CA ASP A 128 3.40 5.49 -12.62
C ASP A 128 4.85 5.03 -12.78
N ASP A 129 5.81 5.93 -12.52
CA ASP A 129 7.25 5.67 -12.56
C ASP A 129 7.85 5.20 -11.20
N LEU A 130 7.09 5.24 -10.11
CA LEU A 130 7.54 4.90 -8.75
C LEU A 130 7.00 3.55 -8.25
N SER A 131 6.11 2.91 -9.02
CA SER A 131 5.64 1.57 -8.68
C SER A 131 6.87 0.65 -8.56
N THR A 132 7.14 0.25 -7.33
CA THR A 132 8.22 -0.68 -7.04
C THR A 132 8.03 -1.97 -7.83
N ALA A 133 9.10 -2.51 -8.35
CA ALA A 133 9.21 -3.74 -9.14
C ALA A 133 8.62 -5.03 -8.51
N ALA A 134 7.81 -4.92 -7.47
CA ALA A 134 7.07 -6.01 -6.85
C ALA A 134 5.66 -6.20 -7.44
N THR A 135 5.11 -5.19 -8.12
CA THR A 135 3.93 -5.37 -8.96
C THR A 135 4.41 -5.69 -10.37
N ALA A 136 4.21 -6.91 -10.80
CA ALA A 136 4.63 -7.41 -12.09
C ALA A 136 4.24 -6.43 -13.21
N THR A 137 5.22 -5.69 -13.71
CA THR A 137 5.09 -4.91 -14.93
C THR A 137 4.95 -5.91 -16.05
N VAL A 138 3.74 -6.14 -16.51
CA VAL A 138 3.56 -6.75 -17.82
C VAL A 138 4.09 -5.72 -18.81
N ALA A 139 5.24 -6.00 -19.42
CA ALA A 139 5.82 -5.18 -20.47
C ALA A 139 4.76 -4.99 -21.58
N GLY A 140 4.25 -3.76 -21.73
CA GLY A 140 3.24 -3.46 -22.74
C GLY A 140 2.06 -2.61 -22.26
N GLY A 141 2.26 -1.64 -21.36
CA GLY A 141 1.19 -0.68 -20.98
C GLY A 141 0.11 -1.28 -20.06
N GLY A 142 0.50 -2.23 -19.20
CA GLY A 142 -0.40 -2.95 -18.32
C GLY A 142 -0.82 -2.14 -17.08
N LEU A 143 -2.01 -2.46 -16.57
CA LEU A 143 -2.61 -1.95 -15.34
C LEU A 143 -1.63 -2.03 -14.17
N ALA A 144 -1.50 -0.94 -13.41
CA ALA A 144 -0.77 -0.93 -12.15
C ALA A 144 -1.63 -1.56 -11.05
N GLY A 145 -1.13 -2.57 -10.35
CA GLY A 145 -1.79 -3.24 -9.23
C GLY A 145 -1.77 -4.77 -9.35
N THR A 146 -2.40 -5.42 -8.38
CA THR A 146 -2.52 -6.89 -8.33
C THR A 146 -3.90 -7.32 -8.84
N PRO A 147 -4.01 -7.99 -10.01
CA PRO A 147 -5.29 -8.24 -10.68
C PRO A 147 -6.38 -8.84 -9.78
N ALA A 148 -6.03 -9.74 -8.88
CA ALA A 148 -6.97 -10.38 -7.96
C ALA A 148 -7.70 -9.42 -7.01
N PHE A 149 -7.20 -8.20 -6.84
CA PHE A 149 -7.77 -7.17 -5.96
C PHE A 149 -8.37 -6.00 -6.73
N MET A 150 -8.28 -6.02 -8.06
CA MET A 150 -8.77 -4.94 -8.91
C MET A 150 -10.27 -5.04 -9.15
N ALA A 151 -10.94 -3.91 -9.03
CA ALA A 151 -12.35 -3.80 -9.40
C ALA A 151 -12.55 -4.02 -10.90
N PRO A 152 -13.71 -4.56 -11.34
CA PRO A 152 -13.99 -4.82 -12.74
C PRO A 152 -13.81 -3.60 -13.64
N GLU A 153 -14.29 -2.44 -13.23
CA GLU A 153 -14.15 -1.17 -13.97
C GLU A 153 -12.69 -0.74 -14.16
N LEU A 154 -11.80 -1.17 -13.26
CA LEU A 154 -10.38 -0.91 -13.40
C LEU A 154 -9.74 -1.84 -14.43
N LEU A 155 -10.19 -3.09 -14.50
CA LEU A 155 -9.72 -4.09 -15.47
C LEU A 155 -10.23 -3.79 -16.89
N GLU A 156 -11.48 -3.33 -17.03
CA GLU A 156 -12.13 -3.11 -18.32
C GLU A 156 -11.78 -1.74 -18.91
N ASP A 157 -11.90 -0.68 -18.12
CA ASP A 157 -11.85 0.71 -18.58
C ASP A 157 -10.62 1.47 -18.07
N ASN A 158 -9.77 0.85 -17.26
CA ASN A 158 -8.65 1.49 -16.56
C ASN A 158 -9.11 2.75 -15.77
N THR A 159 -10.37 2.74 -15.30
CA THR A 159 -10.97 3.86 -14.57
C THR A 159 -10.91 3.59 -13.09
N PHE A 160 -10.11 4.37 -12.36
CA PHE A 160 -10.01 4.30 -10.91
C PHE A 160 -11.01 5.24 -10.24
N SER A 161 -11.64 4.77 -9.17
CA SER A 161 -12.49 5.55 -8.30
C SER A 161 -12.36 5.11 -6.84
N GLU A 162 -12.92 5.89 -5.92
CA GLU A 162 -13.00 5.50 -4.51
C GLU A 162 -13.72 4.16 -4.30
N LYS A 163 -14.63 3.78 -5.20
CA LYS A 163 -15.34 2.50 -5.16
C LYS A 163 -14.43 1.33 -5.50
N SER A 164 -13.38 1.56 -6.31
CA SER A 164 -12.39 0.54 -6.62
C SER A 164 -11.58 0.14 -5.37
N ASP A 165 -11.27 1.10 -4.49
CA ASP A 165 -10.66 0.79 -3.18
C ASP A 165 -11.62 0.00 -2.26
N VAL A 166 -12.95 0.25 -2.34
CA VAL A 166 -13.94 -0.53 -1.60
C VAL A 166 -13.99 -1.97 -2.09
N PHE A 167 -13.90 -2.21 -3.41
CA PHE A 167 -13.78 -3.55 -3.97
C PHE A 167 -12.52 -4.25 -3.46
N SER A 168 -11.36 -3.58 -3.53
CA SER A 168 -10.09 -4.13 -3.01
C SER A 168 -10.19 -4.47 -1.51
N TYR A 169 -10.89 -3.64 -0.73
CA TYR A 169 -11.16 -3.94 0.68
C TYR A 169 -12.01 -5.21 0.84
N ALA A 170 -13.03 -5.43 0.00
CA ALA A 170 -13.82 -6.66 0.03
C ALA A 170 -12.97 -7.91 -0.26
N MET A 171 -11.98 -7.80 -1.15
CA MET A 171 -11.02 -8.88 -1.41
C MET A 171 -10.10 -9.14 -0.21
N VAL A 172 -9.68 -8.11 0.52
CA VAL A 172 -8.94 -8.29 1.78
C VAL A 172 -9.81 -8.97 2.85
N LEU A 173 -11.11 -8.64 2.92
CA LEU A 173 -12.04 -9.35 3.81
C LEU A 173 -12.14 -10.84 3.44
N PHE A 174 -12.23 -11.15 2.15
CA PHE A 174 -12.21 -12.53 1.68
C PHE A 174 -10.94 -13.25 2.15
N GLU A 175 -9.75 -12.69 1.96
CA GLU A 175 -8.49 -13.28 2.44
C GLU A 175 -8.49 -13.52 3.96
N ILE A 176 -8.98 -12.55 4.76
CA ILE A 176 -9.01 -12.68 6.23
C ILE A 176 -9.88 -13.88 6.66
N TRP A 177 -11.02 -14.10 6.00
CA TRP A 177 -11.96 -15.14 6.40
C TRP A 177 -11.68 -16.50 5.78
N SER A 178 -11.27 -16.55 4.51
CA SER A 178 -10.95 -17.81 3.82
C SER A 178 -9.51 -18.27 4.05
N ARG A 179 -8.59 -17.35 4.34
CA ARG A 179 -7.12 -17.50 4.32
C ARG A 179 -6.55 -17.80 2.93
N ASP A 180 -7.38 -17.84 1.90
CA ASP A 180 -6.99 -18.03 0.51
C ASP A 180 -6.80 -16.70 -0.22
N VAL A 181 -6.02 -16.74 -1.30
CA VAL A 181 -5.89 -15.60 -2.23
C VAL A 181 -7.16 -15.56 -3.11
N PRO A 182 -7.75 -14.36 -3.35
CA PRO A 182 -8.88 -14.24 -4.28
C PRO A 182 -8.48 -14.73 -5.68
N TRP A 183 -9.28 -15.63 -6.27
CA TRP A 183 -9.12 -16.25 -7.62
C TRP A 183 -7.85 -17.04 -7.86
#